data_b0b7313ab15806f7745be5b85f614714
#
_entry.id   b0b7313ab15806f7745be5b85f614714
#
_cell.length_a   1.000
_cell.length_b   1.000
_cell.length_c   1.000
_cell.angle_alpha   90.00
_cell.angle_beta   90.00
_cell.angle_gamma   90.00
#
_symmetry.space_group_name_H-M   'P 1'
#
loop_
_entity.id
_entity.type
_entity.pdbx_description
1 polymer ?
#
loop_
_entity_poly.entity_id
_entity_poly.type
_entity_poly.pdbx_seq_one_letter_code
_entity_poly.pdbx_strand_id
1 'polypeptide(L)'
;MLKAENIASQRQCNFTISLLWFLIFVLMFRYFQLQIMNFDKYSKKANTNRIRKVTLSAPRGLILDRNGKILVENIPTYILNAIPGELSKSDEKFQFIADVIDVDHNVIFKNFQKYYRGRFIPTRLAKDLSFEQISKIEENKLSLEGIYYQQFPERAFPSTVNASHILGY
;
A
#
# COMPACT_ATOMS: atom_id res chain seq x y z
N MET A 1 -64.73 -30.05 -17.67
CA MET A 1 -63.55 -29.34 -18.19
C MET A 1 -62.70 -28.67 -17.10
N LEU A 2 -63.28 -27.97 -16.13
CA LEU A 2 -62.55 -27.22 -15.06
C LEU A 2 -61.65 -28.08 -14.16
N LYS A 3 -61.90 -29.36 -13.96
CA LYS A 3 -61.12 -30.26 -13.09
C LYS A 3 -59.80 -30.73 -13.72
N ALA A 4 -59.71 -30.80 -15.06
CA ALA A 4 -58.54 -31.18 -15.80
C ALA A 4 -57.52 -30.03 -15.90
N GLU A 5 -57.94 -28.79 -16.03
CA GLU A 5 -57.11 -27.59 -16.03
C GLU A 5 -56.43 -27.37 -14.69
N ASN A 6 -57.13 -27.59 -13.55
CA ASN A 6 -56.53 -27.49 -12.22
C ASN A 6 -55.45 -28.53 -11.97
N ILE A 7 -55.60 -29.76 -12.48
CA ILE A 7 -54.60 -30.83 -12.33
C ILE A 7 -53.31 -30.51 -13.14
N ALA A 8 -53.47 -29.98 -14.34
CA ALA A 8 -52.36 -29.57 -15.19
C ALA A 8 -51.60 -28.38 -14.55
N SER A 9 -52.29 -27.39 -14.00
CA SER A 9 -51.74 -26.25 -13.30
C SER A 9 -50.98 -26.68 -12.02
N GLN A 10 -51.52 -27.61 -11.24
CA GLN A 10 -50.84 -28.13 -10.05
C GLN A 10 -49.54 -28.91 -10.39
N ARG A 11 -49.57 -29.72 -11.47
CA ARG A 11 -48.35 -30.42 -11.90
C ARG A 11 -47.25 -29.46 -12.36
N GLN A 12 -47.59 -28.41 -13.07
CA GLN A 12 -46.67 -27.35 -13.48
C GLN A 12 -46.11 -26.62 -12.25
N CYS A 13 -46.95 -26.28 -11.27
CA CYS A 13 -46.52 -25.64 -10.04
C CYS A 13 -45.56 -26.54 -9.25
N ASN A 14 -45.88 -27.82 -9.07
CA ASN A 14 -44.99 -28.74 -8.38
C ASN A 14 -43.66 -28.96 -9.11
N PHE A 15 -43.68 -28.96 -10.43
CA PHE A 15 -42.44 -29.05 -11.23
C PHE A 15 -41.57 -27.81 -11.07
N THR A 16 -42.14 -26.62 -11.10
CA THR A 16 -41.41 -25.37 -10.90
C THR A 16 -40.82 -25.27 -9.48
N ILE A 17 -41.58 -25.68 -8.47
CA ILE A 17 -41.11 -25.73 -7.08
C ILE A 17 -39.95 -26.74 -6.93
N SER A 18 -40.10 -27.94 -7.53
CA SER A 18 -39.01 -28.95 -7.48
C SER A 18 -37.74 -28.47 -8.17
N LEU A 19 -37.88 -27.80 -9.34
CA LEU A 19 -36.76 -27.19 -10.04
C LEU A 19 -36.08 -26.11 -9.21
N LEU A 20 -36.86 -25.27 -8.52
CA LEU A 20 -36.33 -24.23 -7.64
C LEU A 20 -35.54 -24.82 -6.46
N TRP A 21 -36.09 -25.85 -5.81
CA TRP A 21 -35.35 -26.55 -4.73
C TRP A 21 -34.06 -27.22 -5.22
N PHE A 22 -34.07 -27.80 -6.41
CA PHE A 22 -32.87 -28.36 -7.02
C PHE A 22 -31.80 -27.29 -7.28
N LEU A 23 -32.19 -26.12 -7.81
CA LEU A 23 -31.25 -25.01 -8.00
C LEU A 23 -30.68 -24.50 -6.70
N ILE A 24 -31.52 -24.35 -5.67
CA ILE A 24 -31.04 -23.96 -4.32
C ILE A 24 -30.06 -25.01 -3.79
N PHE A 25 -30.33 -26.28 -3.93
CA PHE A 25 -29.44 -27.34 -3.49
C PHE A 25 -28.06 -27.28 -4.19
N VAL A 26 -28.06 -27.07 -5.50
CA VAL A 26 -26.81 -26.90 -6.29
C VAL A 26 -26.02 -25.69 -5.81
N LEU A 27 -26.70 -24.58 -5.55
CA LEU A 27 -26.05 -23.36 -5.01
C LEU A 27 -25.47 -23.60 -3.61
N MET A 28 -26.23 -24.24 -2.72
CA MET A 28 -25.75 -24.58 -1.38
C MET A 28 -24.54 -25.52 -1.42
N PHE A 29 -24.57 -26.54 -2.28
CA PHE A 29 -23.45 -27.44 -2.47
C PHE A 29 -22.20 -26.71 -2.98
N ARG A 30 -22.40 -25.78 -3.92
CA ARG A 30 -21.30 -24.94 -4.42
C ARG A 30 -20.74 -24.00 -3.35
N TYR A 31 -21.62 -23.45 -2.53
CA TYR A 31 -21.24 -22.60 -1.42
C TYR A 31 -20.42 -23.38 -0.37
N PHE A 32 -20.86 -24.56 -0.03
CA PHE A 32 -20.13 -25.47 0.85
C PHE A 32 -18.74 -25.80 0.31
N GLN A 33 -18.64 -26.14 -0.96
CA GLN A 33 -17.36 -26.41 -1.62
C GLN A 33 -16.41 -25.21 -1.58
N LEU A 34 -16.92 -24.01 -1.80
CA LEU A 34 -16.09 -22.79 -1.79
C LEU A 34 -15.67 -22.38 -0.38
N GLN A 35 -16.58 -22.46 0.58
CA GLN A 35 -16.34 -21.96 1.93
C GLN A 35 -15.63 -22.97 2.84
N ILE A 36 -15.83 -24.25 2.66
CA ILE A 36 -15.25 -25.28 3.51
C ILE A 36 -14.08 -25.97 2.84
N MET A 37 -14.29 -26.55 1.65
CA MET A 37 -13.24 -27.34 1.01
C MET A 37 -12.09 -26.48 0.45
N ASN A 38 -12.40 -25.29 -0.06
CA ASN A 38 -11.43 -24.40 -0.68
C ASN A 38 -11.11 -23.15 0.17
N PHE A 39 -11.51 -23.13 1.43
CA PHE A 39 -11.32 -21.97 2.33
C PHE A 39 -9.87 -21.50 2.36
N ASP A 40 -8.91 -22.39 2.62
CA ASP A 40 -7.49 -22.06 2.72
C ASP A 40 -6.94 -21.43 1.44
N LYS A 41 -7.37 -21.93 0.29
CA LYS A 41 -6.95 -21.39 -1.02
C LYS A 41 -7.41 -19.95 -1.22
N TYR A 42 -8.67 -19.69 -0.91
CA TYR A 42 -9.24 -18.34 -1.11
C TYR A 42 -8.81 -17.37 -0.02
N SER A 43 -8.66 -17.84 1.23
CA SER A 43 -8.10 -17.07 2.33
C SER A 43 -6.66 -16.63 2.05
N LYS A 44 -5.80 -17.54 1.56
CA LYS A 44 -4.44 -17.18 1.14
C LYS A 44 -4.43 -16.14 0.02
N LYS A 45 -5.30 -16.28 -1.00
CA LYS A 45 -5.41 -15.29 -2.07
C LYS A 45 -5.87 -13.92 -1.55
N ALA A 46 -6.88 -13.89 -0.67
CA ALA A 46 -7.36 -12.65 -0.07
C ALA A 46 -6.27 -11.96 0.76
N ASN A 47 -5.54 -12.72 1.58
CA ASN A 47 -4.43 -12.20 2.37
C ASN A 47 -3.28 -11.68 1.48
N THR A 48 -2.93 -12.40 0.41
CA THR A 48 -1.91 -11.94 -0.55
C THR A 48 -2.31 -10.63 -1.23
N ASN A 49 -3.59 -10.43 -1.53
CA ASN A 49 -4.07 -9.18 -2.09
C ASN A 49 -4.08 -8.02 -1.08
N ARG A 50 -4.25 -8.32 0.21
CA ARG A 50 -4.29 -7.33 1.29
C ARG A 50 -2.90 -6.96 1.79
N ILE A 51 -1.97 -7.92 1.82
CA ILE A 51 -0.62 -7.72 2.34
C ILE A 51 0.25 -7.13 1.23
N ARG A 52 0.71 -5.91 1.44
CA ARG A 52 1.71 -5.27 0.57
C ARG A 52 3.10 -5.57 1.14
N LYS A 53 3.96 -6.15 0.32
CA LYS A 53 5.37 -6.33 0.68
C LYS A 53 6.10 -5.03 0.40
N VAL A 54 6.50 -4.33 1.44
CA VAL A 54 7.41 -3.18 1.35
C VAL A 54 8.82 -3.70 1.58
N THR A 55 9.68 -3.55 0.58
CA THR A 55 11.09 -3.92 0.71
C THR A 55 11.80 -2.84 1.52
N LEU A 56 12.24 -3.18 2.73
CA LEU A 56 13.09 -2.32 3.53
C LEU A 56 14.54 -2.59 3.15
N SER A 57 15.27 -1.55 2.78
CA SER A 57 16.72 -1.66 2.57
C SER A 57 17.41 -1.82 3.92
N ALA A 58 18.22 -2.86 4.06
CA ALA A 58 19.03 -3.04 5.25
C ALA A 58 20.03 -1.89 5.40
N PRO A 59 20.28 -1.37 6.61
CA PRO A 59 21.31 -0.38 6.84
C PRO A 59 22.69 -0.99 6.54
N ARG A 60 23.56 -0.21 5.92
CA ARG A 60 24.94 -0.63 5.69
C ARG A 60 25.72 -0.57 6.99
N GLY A 61 26.79 -1.36 7.12
CA GLY A 61 27.68 -1.31 8.28
C GLY A 61 28.43 0.03 8.39
N LEU A 62 28.88 0.33 9.61
CA LEU A 62 29.81 1.43 9.87
C LEU A 62 31.18 1.13 9.24
N ILE A 63 31.87 2.17 8.81
CA ILE A 63 33.25 2.05 8.38
C ILE A 63 34.13 2.80 9.41
N LEU A 64 35.07 2.08 9.97
CA LEU A 64 35.97 2.60 10.99
C LEU A 64 37.40 2.62 10.44
N ASP A 65 38.24 3.51 10.99
CA ASP A 65 39.67 3.46 10.78
C ASP A 65 40.34 2.41 11.68
N ARG A 66 41.64 2.23 11.56
CA ARG A 66 42.44 1.30 12.42
C ARG A 66 42.41 1.65 13.92
N ASN A 67 42.05 2.87 14.26
CA ASN A 67 41.99 3.36 15.65
C ASN A 67 40.55 3.30 16.19
N GLY A 68 39.58 2.77 15.42
CA GLY A 68 38.17 2.71 15.79
C GLY A 68 37.40 4.02 15.57
N LYS A 69 38.00 5.02 14.91
CA LYS A 69 37.31 6.27 14.59
C LYS A 69 36.34 6.05 13.43
N ILE A 70 35.11 6.54 13.57
CA ILE A 70 34.07 6.42 12.56
C ILE A 70 34.45 7.28 11.34
N LEU A 71 34.54 6.63 10.17
CA LEU A 71 34.79 7.25 8.88
C LEU A 71 33.45 7.44 8.11
N VAL A 72 32.54 6.50 8.28
CA VAL A 72 31.22 6.55 7.66
C VAL A 72 30.19 5.95 8.61
N GLU A 73 29.11 6.67 8.82
CA GLU A 73 27.97 6.23 9.61
C GLU A 73 26.67 6.31 8.85
N ASN A 74 25.60 5.72 9.40
CA ASN A 74 24.26 5.84 8.87
C ASN A 74 23.46 6.78 9.76
N ILE A 75 22.97 7.87 9.16
CA ILE A 75 22.06 8.79 9.83
C ILE A 75 20.62 8.41 9.44
N PRO A 76 19.70 8.33 10.41
CA PRO A 76 18.29 8.12 10.10
C PRO A 76 17.73 9.35 9.40
N THR A 77 17.27 9.17 8.18
CA THR A 77 16.62 10.19 7.37
C THR A 77 15.16 9.77 7.14
N TYR A 78 14.27 10.72 7.09
CA TYR A 78 12.85 10.46 6.86
C TYR A 78 12.46 10.84 5.44
N ILE A 79 11.75 9.93 4.78
CA ILE A 79 11.28 10.09 3.42
C ILE A 79 9.76 10.06 3.43
N LEU A 80 9.12 11.05 2.79
CA LEU A 80 7.68 11.07 2.56
C LEU A 80 7.35 10.29 1.31
N ASN A 81 6.50 9.30 1.46
CA ASN A 81 5.99 8.49 0.37
C ASN A 81 4.48 8.65 0.23
N ALA A 82 3.99 8.56 -0.99
CA ALA A 82 2.57 8.47 -1.28
C ALA A 82 2.25 7.21 -2.07
N ILE A 83 1.06 6.67 -1.87
CA ILE A 83 0.51 5.61 -2.69
C ILE A 83 -0.42 6.26 -3.74
N PRO A 84 -0.03 6.31 -5.03
CA PRO A 84 -0.78 7.05 -6.04
C PRO A 84 -2.23 6.61 -6.21
N GLY A 85 -2.52 5.35 -5.90
CA GLY A 85 -3.87 4.79 -5.98
C GLY A 85 -4.81 5.23 -4.86
N GLU A 86 -4.28 5.69 -3.74
CA GLU A 86 -5.01 6.20 -2.58
C GLU A 86 -5.01 7.73 -2.56
N LEU A 87 -4.01 8.32 -3.21
CA LEU A 87 -3.96 9.76 -3.41
C LEU A 87 -4.99 10.13 -4.48
N SER A 88 -6.08 10.80 -4.09
CA SER A 88 -6.97 11.43 -5.07
C SER A 88 -6.13 12.40 -5.90
N LYS A 89 -6.27 12.40 -7.23
CA LYS A 89 -5.51 13.26 -8.14
C LYS A 89 -5.91 14.75 -8.06
N SER A 90 -6.42 15.21 -6.92
CA SER A 90 -6.73 16.61 -6.73
C SER A 90 -5.45 17.39 -6.42
N ASP A 91 -5.18 18.43 -7.18
CA ASP A 91 -4.08 19.37 -6.93
C ASP A 91 -4.14 19.94 -5.51
N GLU A 92 -5.33 20.04 -4.92
CA GLU A 92 -5.56 20.48 -3.54
C GLU A 92 -4.79 19.63 -2.50
N LYS A 93 -4.71 18.30 -2.68
CA LYS A 93 -3.95 17.44 -1.75
C LYS A 93 -2.44 17.68 -1.86
N PHE A 94 -1.93 17.90 -3.07
CA PHE A 94 -0.52 18.23 -3.23
C PHE A 94 -0.19 19.61 -2.65
N GLN A 95 -1.09 20.57 -2.79
CA GLN A 95 -0.97 21.89 -2.17
C GLN A 95 -0.96 21.75 -0.64
N PHE A 96 -1.91 21.02 -0.09
CA PHE A 96 -1.97 20.78 1.35
C PHE A 96 -0.70 20.10 1.90
N ILE A 97 -0.15 19.10 1.17
CA ILE A 97 1.12 18.47 1.54
C ILE A 97 2.26 19.50 1.51
N ALA A 98 2.29 20.32 0.47
CA ALA A 98 3.29 21.38 0.29
C ALA A 98 3.28 22.34 1.49
N ASP A 99 2.10 22.77 1.90
CA ASP A 99 1.90 23.67 3.04
C ASP A 99 2.31 23.02 4.37
N VAL A 100 1.97 21.74 4.56
CA VAL A 100 2.31 21.00 5.81
C VAL A 100 3.81 20.81 5.96
N ILE A 101 4.52 20.49 4.88
CA ILE A 101 5.98 20.23 4.94
C ILE A 101 6.83 21.45 4.59
N ASP A 102 6.20 22.59 4.30
CA ASP A 102 6.87 23.84 3.93
C ASP A 102 7.83 23.68 2.73
N VAL A 103 7.33 23.02 1.68
CA VAL A 103 8.06 22.76 0.43
C VAL A 103 7.21 23.21 -0.75
N ASP A 104 7.84 23.81 -1.77
CA ASP A 104 7.14 24.27 -2.98
C ASP A 104 6.34 23.11 -3.63
N HIS A 105 5.07 23.34 -3.90
CA HIS A 105 4.16 22.44 -4.60
C HIS A 105 4.76 21.88 -5.89
N ASN A 106 5.45 22.73 -6.68
CA ASN A 106 6.08 22.29 -7.93
C ASN A 106 7.16 21.24 -7.72
N VAL A 107 7.89 21.29 -6.61
CA VAL A 107 8.92 20.30 -6.26
C VAL A 107 8.28 18.97 -5.93
N ILE A 108 7.21 18.96 -5.14
CA ILE A 108 6.49 17.75 -4.77
C ILE A 108 5.89 17.11 -6.00
N PHE A 109 5.23 17.89 -6.86
CA PHE A 109 4.62 17.38 -8.07
C PHE A 109 5.65 16.83 -9.07
N LYS A 110 6.79 17.50 -9.26
CA LYS A 110 7.92 16.99 -10.07
C LYS A 110 8.47 15.67 -9.50
N ASN A 111 8.65 15.59 -8.18
CA ASN A 111 9.10 14.37 -7.53
C ASN A 111 8.09 13.25 -7.72
N PHE A 112 6.81 13.53 -7.55
CA PHE A 112 5.75 12.57 -7.80
C PHE A 112 5.82 12.02 -9.23
N GLN A 113 5.92 12.88 -10.23
CA GLN A 113 6.03 12.44 -11.63
C GLN A 113 7.32 11.65 -11.89
N LYS A 114 8.45 12.12 -11.37
CA LYS A 114 9.77 11.48 -11.56
C LYS A 114 9.84 10.06 -10.98
N TYR A 115 9.24 9.86 -9.81
CA TYR A 115 9.31 8.59 -9.09
C TYR A 115 8.07 7.71 -9.25
N TYR A 116 7.09 8.13 -10.04
CA TYR A 116 5.90 7.35 -10.32
C TYR A 116 6.24 6.06 -11.06
N ARG A 117 5.90 4.92 -10.45
CA ARG A 117 6.13 3.59 -11.04
C ARG A 117 4.86 2.76 -11.21
N GLY A 118 3.73 3.24 -10.70
CA GLY A 118 2.47 2.54 -10.79
C GLY A 118 1.49 2.93 -9.69
N ARG A 119 0.22 2.58 -9.89
CA ARG A 119 -0.89 3.01 -9.03
C ARG A 119 -0.74 2.62 -7.55
N PHE A 120 -0.15 1.45 -7.28
CA PHE A 120 -0.02 0.90 -5.92
C PHE A 120 1.43 0.80 -5.45
N ILE A 121 2.37 1.37 -6.21
CA ILE A 121 3.78 1.40 -5.84
C ILE A 121 4.05 2.72 -5.11
N PRO A 122 4.65 2.66 -3.91
CA PRO A 122 5.03 3.87 -3.18
C PRO A 122 5.88 4.81 -4.02
N THR A 123 5.47 6.05 -4.08
CA THR A 123 6.15 7.11 -4.84
C THR A 123 6.70 8.14 -3.86
N ARG A 124 7.99 8.45 -3.96
CA ARG A 124 8.65 9.41 -3.09
C ARG A 124 8.25 10.83 -3.45
N LEU A 125 7.76 11.59 -2.46
CA LEU A 125 7.39 12.99 -2.58
C LEU A 125 8.51 13.93 -2.12
N ALA A 126 9.04 13.68 -0.92
CA ALA A 126 10.08 14.47 -0.31
C ALA A 126 11.09 13.59 0.43
N LYS A 127 12.29 14.13 0.68
CA LYS A 127 13.39 13.50 1.41
C LYS A 127 13.88 14.49 2.48
N ASP A 128 14.58 13.97 3.47
CA ASP A 128 15.22 14.77 4.52
C ASP A 128 14.24 15.60 5.35
N LEU A 129 13.11 14.97 5.73
CA LEU A 129 12.11 15.62 6.57
C LEU A 129 12.65 15.88 7.97
N SER A 130 12.43 17.09 8.46
CA SER A 130 12.71 17.45 9.84
C SER A 130 11.69 16.81 10.79
N PHE A 131 12.05 16.73 12.07
CA PHE A 131 11.14 16.23 13.11
C PHE A 131 9.85 17.05 13.19
N GLU A 132 9.96 18.38 13.01
CA GLU A 132 8.79 19.28 13.00
C GLU A 132 7.83 18.95 11.85
N GLN A 133 8.37 18.73 10.64
CA GLN A 133 7.57 18.34 9.48
C GLN A 133 6.87 16.97 9.68
N ILE A 134 7.57 16.02 10.30
CA ILE A 134 6.98 14.72 10.64
C ILE A 134 5.83 14.87 11.64
N SER A 135 6.00 15.72 12.66
CA SER A 135 4.95 15.99 13.64
C SER A 135 3.72 16.59 12.98
N LYS A 136 3.90 17.56 12.07
CA LYS A 136 2.79 18.15 11.29
C LYS A 136 2.08 17.13 10.41
N ILE A 137 2.81 16.18 9.82
CA ILE A 137 2.25 15.08 9.03
C ILE A 137 1.41 14.15 9.92
N GLU A 138 1.90 13.77 11.11
CA GLU A 138 1.16 12.91 12.03
C GLU A 138 -0.11 13.59 12.56
N GLU A 139 -0.06 14.88 12.88
CA GLU A 139 -1.23 15.67 13.29
C GLU A 139 -2.32 15.69 12.21
N ASN A 140 -1.93 15.74 10.95
CA ASN A 140 -2.84 15.80 9.81
C ASN A 140 -3.09 14.44 9.13
N LYS A 141 -2.72 13.35 9.76
CA LYS A 141 -2.74 11.99 9.18
C LYS A 141 -4.11 11.57 8.64
N LEU A 142 -5.19 11.98 9.30
CA LEU A 142 -6.56 11.67 8.87
C LEU A 142 -6.92 12.33 7.52
N SER A 143 -6.35 13.50 7.23
CA SER A 143 -6.56 14.22 5.98
C SER A 143 -5.59 13.78 4.88
N LEU A 144 -4.49 13.12 5.25
CA LEU A 144 -3.40 12.68 4.38
C LEU A 144 -3.49 11.19 4.03
N GLU A 145 -4.68 10.72 3.63
CA GLU A 145 -4.86 9.34 3.20
C GLU A 145 -3.92 8.95 2.05
N GLY A 146 -3.27 7.79 2.19
CA GLY A 146 -2.32 7.29 1.20
C GLY A 146 -0.92 7.90 1.30
N ILE A 147 -0.65 8.74 2.31
CA ILE A 147 0.65 9.34 2.58
C ILE A 147 1.21 8.75 3.87
N TYR A 148 2.48 8.44 3.87
CA TYR A 148 3.20 7.96 5.04
C TYR A 148 4.68 8.31 4.94
N TYR A 149 5.31 8.48 6.07
CA TYR A 149 6.76 8.62 6.12
C TYR A 149 7.41 7.30 6.48
N GLN A 150 8.64 7.13 6.03
CA GLN A 150 9.46 5.97 6.31
C GLN A 150 10.87 6.43 6.66
N GLN A 151 11.41 5.85 7.73
CA GLN A 151 12.80 6.03 8.07
C GLN A 151 13.68 5.28 7.08
N PHE A 152 14.69 5.96 6.57
CA PHE A 152 15.66 5.42 5.62
C PHE A 152 17.07 5.74 6.12
N PRO A 153 17.98 4.77 6.23
CA PRO A 153 19.36 5.03 6.62
C PRO A 153 20.10 5.70 5.47
N GLU A 154 20.55 6.92 5.69
CA GLU A 154 21.42 7.65 4.77
C GLU A 154 22.86 7.64 5.23
N ARG A 155 23.79 7.59 4.28
CA ARG A 155 25.21 7.53 4.60
C ARG A 155 25.72 8.94 4.85
N ALA A 156 26.28 9.15 6.04
CA ALA A 156 26.93 10.39 6.44
C ALA A 156 28.44 10.20 6.49
N PHE A 157 29.12 11.19 5.98
CA PHE A 157 30.58 11.26 6.00
C PHE A 157 30.98 12.41 6.93
N PRO A 158 31.55 12.12 8.12
CA PRO A 158 32.08 13.17 8.94
C PRO A 158 33.09 14.01 8.16
N SER A 159 33.00 15.32 8.25
CA SER A 159 33.65 16.33 7.37
C SER A 159 35.17 16.27 7.28
N THR A 160 35.82 15.37 8.01
CA THR A 160 37.30 15.25 8.11
C THR A 160 37.88 14.20 7.16
N VAL A 161 37.07 13.47 6.40
CA VAL A 161 37.54 12.32 5.61
C VAL A 161 37.34 12.56 4.13
N ASN A 162 38.43 12.84 3.42
CA ASN A 162 38.46 12.94 1.96
C ASN A 162 38.98 11.64 1.36
N ALA A 163 38.19 10.56 1.42
CA ALA A 163 38.55 9.26 0.88
C ALA A 163 37.49 8.73 -0.13
N SER A 164 37.00 9.59 -1.01
CA SER A 164 35.95 9.28 -1.97
C SER A 164 36.29 8.07 -2.87
N HIS A 165 37.57 7.84 -3.17
CA HIS A 165 38.00 6.69 -3.96
C HIS A 165 37.79 5.34 -3.30
N ILE A 166 37.75 5.30 -1.94
CA ILE A 166 37.56 4.06 -1.17
C ILE A 166 36.13 3.96 -0.68
N LEU A 167 35.53 5.08 -0.28
CA LEU A 167 34.22 5.11 0.37
C LEU A 167 33.06 5.20 -0.63
N GLY A 168 33.34 5.61 -1.87
CA GLY A 168 32.32 5.86 -2.88
C GLY A 168 31.57 7.17 -2.63
N TYR A 169 30.49 7.34 -3.41
CA TYR A 169 29.60 8.50 -3.30
C TYR A 169 28.32 8.11 -2.59
#